data_d9a6bcd7504426aaffe65cea713d9a0a
#
_entry.id   d9a6bcd7504426aaffe65cea713d9a0a
#
_cell.length_a   1.000
_cell.length_b   1.000
_cell.length_c   1.000
_cell.angle_alpha   90.00
_cell.angle_beta   90.00
_cell.angle_gamma   90.00
#
_symmetry.space_group_name_H-M   'P 1'
#
loop_
_entity.id
_entity.type
_entity.pdbx_description
1 polymer ?
#
loop_
_entity_poly.entity_id
_entity_poly.type
_entity_poly.pdbx_seq_one_letter_code
_entity_poly.pdbx_strand_id
1 'polypeptide(L)'
;MVSFTDNKLLYEGRTSLLSEEDIKRQLGIDCDEMRSFIQLYLTYDGVFFPMQAMMFRHTFYSIAKGDWDKIEIGFFLKFEDIIKYRNLQLQNDSEMDSLVKTHIPFADDGCGNDIWIEVSTGVIKAFYHEYPMEEGLIEIAPNLEDFCSSLEIWTLR
;
A
#
# COMPACT_ATOMS: atom_id res chain seq x y z
N MET A 1 2.65 0.40 16.33
CA MET A 1 2.65 1.71 15.65
C MET A 1 3.41 1.63 14.34
N VAL A 2 2.86 2.22 13.28
CA VAL A 2 3.53 2.25 11.97
C VAL A 2 4.72 3.21 12.02
N SER A 3 5.89 2.75 11.57
CA SER A 3 7.10 3.58 11.53
C SER A 3 8.01 3.16 10.38
N PHE A 4 8.79 4.12 9.87
CA PHE A 4 9.87 3.88 8.93
C PHE A 4 11.18 3.78 9.74
N THR A 5 11.87 2.65 9.64
CA THR A 5 13.01 2.35 10.52
C THR A 5 14.37 2.62 9.88
N ASP A 6 14.46 2.64 8.55
CA ASP A 6 15.71 2.98 7.86
C ASP A 6 16.00 4.47 8.02
N ASN A 7 17.10 4.80 8.72
CA ASN A 7 17.49 6.19 8.95
C ASN A 7 18.01 6.91 7.71
N LYS A 8 18.23 6.20 6.61
CA LYS A 8 18.62 6.79 5.31
C LYS A 8 17.43 7.07 4.42
N LEU A 9 16.26 6.49 4.72
CA LEU A 9 15.05 6.68 3.95
C LEU A 9 14.58 8.13 4.10
N LEU A 10 14.43 8.81 2.96
CA LEU A 10 13.88 10.16 2.91
C LEU A 10 12.39 10.08 2.61
N TYR A 11 11.59 10.76 3.41
CA TYR A 11 10.15 10.82 3.18
C TYR A 11 9.58 12.15 3.66
N GLU A 12 8.50 12.56 3.01
CA GLU A 12 7.73 13.75 3.34
C GLU A 12 6.29 13.31 3.59
N GLY A 13 5.85 13.32 4.85
CA GLY A 13 4.49 13.01 5.23
C GLY A 13 3.65 14.28 5.31
N ARG A 14 2.52 14.31 4.59
CA ARG A 14 1.56 15.40 4.73
C ARG A 14 0.79 15.22 6.03
N THR A 15 0.80 16.25 6.89
CA THR A 15 0.06 16.20 8.16
C THR A 15 -1.41 15.92 7.92
N SER A 16 -1.94 14.90 8.58
CA SER A 16 -3.34 14.51 8.43
C SER A 16 -4.27 15.43 9.22
N LEU A 17 -5.39 15.79 8.60
CA LEU A 17 -6.53 16.45 9.23
C LEU A 17 -7.75 15.51 9.33
N LEU A 18 -7.54 14.22 9.05
CA LEU A 18 -8.61 13.22 9.05
C LEU A 18 -8.95 12.78 10.47
N SER A 19 -10.23 12.48 10.71
CA SER A 19 -10.66 11.81 11.93
C SER A 19 -10.76 10.31 11.72
N GLU A 20 -10.61 9.54 12.79
CA GLU A 20 -10.78 8.09 12.74
C GLU A 20 -12.17 7.71 12.22
N GLU A 21 -13.22 8.43 12.69
CA GLU A 21 -14.59 8.21 12.27
C GLU A 21 -14.76 8.37 10.77
N ASP A 22 -14.19 9.44 10.19
CA ASP A 22 -14.28 9.70 8.75
C ASP A 22 -13.55 8.62 7.94
N ILE A 23 -12.38 8.18 8.38
CA ILE A 23 -11.64 7.12 7.70
C ILE A 23 -12.47 5.83 7.67
N LYS A 24 -12.97 5.42 8.82
CA LYS A 24 -13.80 4.21 8.95
C LYS A 24 -15.06 4.28 8.10
N ARG A 25 -15.76 5.40 8.16
CA ARG A 25 -17.02 5.60 7.45
C ARG A 25 -16.83 5.60 5.94
N GLN A 26 -15.85 6.35 5.44
CA GLN A 26 -15.65 6.50 4.01
C GLN A 26 -15.08 5.24 3.34
N LEU A 27 -14.32 4.44 4.08
CA LEU A 27 -13.77 3.17 3.59
C LEU A 27 -14.64 1.96 3.95
N GLY A 28 -15.60 2.12 4.87
CA GLY A 28 -16.43 1.01 5.34
C GLY A 28 -15.66 -0.01 6.13
N ILE A 29 -14.67 0.41 6.94
CA ILE A 29 -13.80 -0.47 7.71
C ILE A 29 -13.96 -0.21 9.21
N ASP A 30 -13.92 -1.29 10.01
CA ASP A 30 -13.92 -1.21 11.48
C ASP A 30 -13.37 -2.50 12.09
N CYS A 31 -12.38 -3.13 11.47
CA CYS A 31 -11.78 -4.37 11.98
C CYS A 31 -10.36 -4.11 12.49
N ASP A 32 -9.90 -4.97 13.41
CA ASP A 32 -8.60 -4.84 14.04
C ASP A 32 -7.46 -4.91 13.04
N GLU A 33 -7.62 -5.67 11.95
CA GLU A 33 -6.64 -5.81 10.89
C GLU A 33 -6.31 -4.50 10.18
N MET A 34 -7.23 -3.52 10.25
CA MET A 34 -7.06 -2.20 9.63
C MET A 34 -6.60 -1.12 10.61
N ARG A 35 -6.30 -1.47 11.85
CA ARG A 35 -5.89 -0.49 12.87
C ARG A 35 -4.63 0.26 12.48
N SER A 36 -3.61 -0.43 12.00
CA SER A 36 -2.36 0.20 11.56
C SER A 36 -2.57 1.14 10.38
N PHE A 37 -3.45 0.77 9.44
CA PHE A 37 -3.82 1.61 8.32
C PHE A 37 -4.49 2.91 8.80
N ILE A 38 -5.43 2.79 9.72
CA ILE A 38 -6.13 3.96 10.30
C ILE A 38 -5.10 4.86 11.00
N GLN A 39 -4.20 4.29 11.80
CA GLN A 39 -3.15 5.05 12.49
C GLN A 39 -2.23 5.77 11.51
N LEU A 40 -1.85 5.13 10.41
CA LEU A 40 -1.03 5.75 9.38
C LEU A 40 -1.71 7.01 8.83
N TYR A 41 -2.99 6.90 8.46
CA TYR A 41 -3.74 8.02 7.87
C TYR A 41 -4.21 9.06 8.88
N LEU A 42 -4.22 8.75 10.16
CA LEU A 42 -4.36 9.76 11.22
C LEU A 42 -3.09 10.59 11.38
N THR A 43 -1.93 10.03 11.06
CA THR A 43 -0.64 10.71 11.15
C THR A 43 -0.32 11.45 9.86
N TYR A 44 -0.40 10.76 8.72
CA TYR A 44 -0.05 11.29 7.41
C TYR A 44 -1.18 11.07 6.41
N ASP A 45 -1.57 12.13 5.73
CA ASP A 45 -2.50 12.10 4.60
C ASP A 45 -1.69 12.04 3.30
N GLY A 46 -1.07 10.87 3.07
CA GLY A 46 -0.11 10.64 2.01
C GLY A 46 1.33 10.84 2.46
N VAL A 47 2.23 10.11 1.81
CA VAL A 47 3.69 10.16 2.05
C VAL A 47 4.39 10.13 0.71
N PHE A 48 5.32 11.04 0.49
CA PHE A 48 6.16 11.08 -0.71
C PHE A 48 7.58 10.65 -0.36
N PHE A 49 8.17 9.80 -1.23
CA PHE A 49 9.56 9.36 -1.11
C PHE A 49 10.40 10.00 -2.23
N PRO A 50 11.08 11.15 -1.98
CA PRO A 50 11.78 11.90 -3.02
C PRO A 50 12.86 11.11 -3.76
N MET A 51 13.52 10.18 -3.06
CA MET A 51 14.57 9.32 -3.62
C MET A 51 14.08 7.89 -3.85
N GLN A 52 12.77 7.68 -3.93
CA GLN A 52 12.15 6.37 -3.99
C GLN A 52 12.43 5.55 -2.72
N ALA A 53 11.54 4.61 -2.46
CA ALA A 53 11.70 3.58 -1.43
C ALA A 53 11.62 2.20 -2.10
N MET A 54 12.11 1.19 -1.41
CA MET A 54 12.01 -0.20 -1.85
C MET A 54 11.90 -1.13 -0.67
N MET A 55 11.38 -2.32 -0.92
CA MET A 55 11.46 -3.43 0.03
C MET A 55 11.69 -4.72 -0.75
N PHE A 56 12.10 -5.77 -0.06
CA PHE A 56 12.30 -7.09 -0.65
C PHE A 56 11.31 -8.09 -0.07
N ARG A 57 10.62 -8.80 -0.95
CA ARG A 57 9.68 -9.86 -0.54
C ARG A 57 10.37 -10.97 0.24
N HIS A 58 11.65 -11.25 -0.05
CA HIS A 58 12.39 -12.30 0.67
C HIS A 58 12.55 -12.00 2.17
N THR A 59 12.33 -10.76 2.60
CA THR A 59 12.27 -10.42 4.02
C THR A 59 11.18 -11.23 4.74
N PHE A 60 10.08 -11.54 4.05
CA PHE A 60 8.90 -12.19 4.64
C PHE A 60 8.55 -13.53 4.02
N TYR A 61 8.95 -13.80 2.78
CA TYR A 61 8.54 -14.97 2.01
C TYR A 61 9.74 -15.66 1.37
N SER A 62 9.59 -16.95 1.07
CA SER A 62 10.51 -17.66 0.19
C SER A 62 10.21 -17.29 -1.26
N ILE A 63 11.21 -16.79 -1.99
CA ILE A 63 11.03 -16.31 -3.35
C ILE A 63 11.68 -17.28 -4.32
N ALA A 64 10.89 -17.78 -5.30
CA ALA A 64 11.38 -18.63 -6.35
C ALA A 64 12.32 -17.83 -7.28
N LYS A 65 13.33 -18.52 -7.84
CA LYS A 65 14.26 -17.90 -8.78
C LYS A 65 13.49 -17.34 -9.98
N GLY A 66 13.72 -16.07 -10.29
CA GLY A 66 13.06 -15.38 -11.41
C GLY A 66 11.74 -14.72 -11.06
N ASP A 67 11.24 -14.90 -9.83
CA ASP A 67 10.03 -14.22 -9.37
C ASP A 67 10.37 -12.82 -8.84
N TRP A 68 9.34 -11.97 -8.69
CA TRP A 68 9.51 -10.63 -8.15
C TRP A 68 9.99 -10.70 -6.71
N ASP A 69 11.04 -9.97 -6.40
CA ASP A 69 11.57 -9.84 -5.06
C ASP A 69 11.62 -8.36 -4.63
N LYS A 70 12.27 -7.51 -5.43
CA LYS A 70 12.38 -6.08 -5.17
C LYS A 70 11.10 -5.36 -5.57
N ILE A 71 10.49 -4.67 -4.61
CA ILE A 71 9.28 -3.87 -4.82
C ILE A 71 9.63 -2.40 -4.61
N GLU A 72 9.32 -1.56 -5.59
CA GLU A 72 9.59 -0.13 -5.55
C GLU A 72 8.34 0.64 -5.11
N ILE A 73 8.54 1.68 -4.31
CA ILE A 73 7.46 2.53 -3.81
C ILE A 73 7.84 3.99 -4.03
N GLY A 74 6.99 4.73 -4.73
CA GLY A 74 7.19 6.17 -4.98
C GLY A 74 6.47 7.04 -3.98
N PHE A 75 5.26 6.67 -3.59
CA PHE A 75 4.45 7.47 -2.66
C PHE A 75 3.28 6.67 -2.10
N PHE A 76 2.78 7.12 -0.94
CA PHE A 76 1.49 6.70 -0.41
C PHE A 76 0.44 7.72 -0.84
N LEU A 77 -0.70 7.24 -1.30
CA LEU A 77 -1.79 8.07 -1.80
C LEU A 77 -2.37 8.97 -0.69
N LYS A 78 -2.82 10.16 -1.07
CA LYS A 78 -3.69 10.96 -0.22
C LYS A 78 -5.02 10.25 -0.05
N PHE A 79 -5.67 10.43 1.09
CA PHE A 79 -6.94 9.78 1.38
C PHE A 79 -8.00 10.08 0.32
N GLU A 80 -8.11 11.34 -0.12
CA GLU A 80 -9.07 11.73 -1.18
C GLU A 80 -8.80 10.97 -2.49
N ASP A 81 -7.54 10.69 -2.81
CA ASP A 81 -7.17 9.95 -4.02
C ASP A 81 -7.51 8.47 -3.90
N ILE A 82 -7.40 7.89 -2.70
CA ILE A 82 -7.87 6.52 -2.43
C ILE A 82 -9.37 6.42 -2.71
N ILE A 83 -10.16 7.36 -2.20
CA ILE A 83 -11.60 7.37 -2.37
C ILE A 83 -11.97 7.52 -3.86
N LYS A 84 -11.32 8.46 -4.57
CA LYS A 84 -11.55 8.66 -6.01
C LYS A 84 -11.20 7.41 -6.82
N TYR A 85 -10.08 6.78 -6.54
CA TYR A 85 -9.63 5.58 -7.24
C TYR A 85 -10.64 4.45 -7.07
N ARG A 86 -11.06 4.19 -5.83
CA ARG A 86 -12.05 3.13 -5.54
C ARG A 86 -13.38 3.39 -6.25
N ASN A 87 -13.88 4.61 -6.20
CA ASN A 87 -15.14 4.98 -6.83
C ASN A 87 -15.07 4.83 -8.35
N LEU A 88 -13.94 5.20 -8.95
CA LEU A 88 -13.73 5.06 -10.39
C LEU A 88 -13.75 3.59 -10.82
N GLN A 89 -13.08 2.71 -10.06
CA GLN A 89 -13.03 1.29 -10.38
C GLN A 89 -14.41 0.63 -10.23
N LEU A 90 -15.17 1.00 -9.22
CA LEU A 90 -16.53 0.49 -9.02
C LEU A 90 -17.49 0.87 -10.16
N GLN A 91 -17.26 2.02 -10.80
CA GLN A 91 -18.07 2.46 -11.94
C GLN A 91 -17.76 1.72 -13.23
N ASN A 92 -16.56 1.19 -13.38
CA ASN A 92 -16.10 0.59 -14.63
C ASN A 92 -16.45 -0.89 -14.79
N ASP A 93 -17.05 -1.52 -13.78
CA ASP A 93 -17.50 -2.93 -13.80
C ASP A 93 -16.45 -3.87 -14.41
N SER A 94 -15.22 -3.79 -13.92
CA SER A 94 -14.08 -4.57 -14.38
C SER A 94 -13.68 -5.62 -13.35
N GLU A 95 -12.63 -6.41 -13.63
CA GLU A 95 -12.01 -7.31 -12.65
C GLU A 95 -11.62 -6.55 -11.37
N MET A 96 -11.34 -5.25 -11.48
CA MET A 96 -11.01 -4.38 -10.36
C MET A 96 -12.19 -4.20 -9.40
N ASP A 97 -13.43 -4.38 -9.84
CA ASP A 97 -14.60 -4.28 -8.97
C ASP A 97 -14.52 -5.26 -7.80
N SER A 98 -14.15 -6.50 -8.04
CA SER A 98 -14.02 -7.49 -6.98
C SER A 98 -12.82 -7.15 -6.05
N LEU A 99 -11.73 -6.63 -6.60
CA LEU A 99 -10.56 -6.24 -5.83
C LEU A 99 -10.88 -5.08 -4.88
N VAL A 100 -11.53 -4.02 -5.37
CA VAL A 100 -11.84 -2.83 -4.53
C VAL A 100 -12.88 -3.13 -3.43
N LYS A 101 -13.64 -4.21 -3.53
CA LYS A 101 -14.57 -4.63 -2.49
C LYS A 101 -13.87 -5.24 -1.27
N THR A 102 -12.69 -5.81 -1.45
CA THR A 102 -11.95 -6.54 -0.42
C THR A 102 -10.61 -5.91 -0.07
N HIS A 103 -10.13 -4.98 -0.89
CA HIS A 103 -8.81 -4.36 -0.73
C HIS A 103 -8.90 -2.83 -0.86
N ILE A 104 -7.91 -2.15 -0.30
CA ILE A 104 -7.78 -0.69 -0.40
C ILE A 104 -6.43 -0.36 -1.03
N PRO A 105 -6.40 0.39 -2.16
CA PRO A 105 -5.15 0.87 -2.73
C PRO A 105 -4.62 2.02 -1.88
N PHE A 106 -3.32 2.01 -1.53
CA PHE A 106 -2.78 3.08 -0.71
C PHE A 106 -1.40 3.57 -1.14
N ALA A 107 -0.74 2.89 -2.07
CA ALA A 107 0.57 3.29 -2.53
C ALA A 107 0.74 3.02 -4.03
N ASP A 108 1.74 3.65 -4.63
CA ASP A 108 2.04 3.58 -6.05
C ASP A 108 3.56 3.51 -6.22
N ASP A 109 4.02 2.79 -7.23
CA ASP A 109 5.45 2.65 -7.52
C ASP A 109 6.04 3.81 -8.34
N GLY A 110 5.18 4.74 -8.78
CA GLY A 110 5.56 5.83 -9.67
C GLY A 110 5.51 5.47 -11.15
N CYS A 111 5.21 4.22 -11.48
CA CYS A 111 5.17 3.70 -12.86
C CYS A 111 3.80 3.13 -13.25
N GLY A 112 2.77 3.40 -12.45
CA GLY A 112 1.41 2.96 -12.73
C GLY A 112 1.00 1.65 -12.06
N ASN A 113 1.83 1.07 -11.21
CA ASN A 113 1.49 -0.11 -10.42
C ASN A 113 1.13 0.28 -9.00
N ASP A 114 0.22 -0.45 -8.38
CA ASP A 114 -0.36 -0.10 -7.08
C ASP A 114 0.05 -1.07 -5.99
N ILE A 115 0.00 -0.56 -4.77
CA ILE A 115 0.14 -1.35 -3.54
C ILE A 115 -1.20 -1.28 -2.81
N TRP A 116 -1.71 -2.46 -2.41
CA TRP A 116 -3.02 -2.64 -1.79
C TRP A 116 -2.90 -3.30 -0.42
N ILE A 117 -3.88 -3.04 0.44
CA ILE A 117 -4.04 -3.76 1.70
C ILE A 117 -5.34 -4.56 1.66
N GLU A 118 -5.28 -5.84 1.97
CA GLU A 118 -6.47 -6.68 2.11
C GLU A 118 -7.15 -6.39 3.45
N VAL A 119 -8.41 -6.00 3.41
CA VAL A 119 -9.12 -5.52 4.61
C VAL A 119 -9.28 -6.63 5.66
N SER A 120 -9.58 -7.85 5.24
CA SER A 120 -9.87 -8.95 6.18
C SER A 120 -8.64 -9.51 6.88
N THR A 121 -7.44 -9.34 6.31
CA THR A 121 -6.21 -9.94 6.81
C THR A 121 -5.13 -8.93 7.18
N GLY A 122 -5.17 -7.73 6.58
CA GLY A 122 -4.11 -6.74 6.69
C GLY A 122 -2.90 -7.02 5.80
N VAL A 123 -2.94 -8.07 4.99
CA VAL A 123 -1.84 -8.45 4.07
C VAL A 123 -1.63 -7.36 3.02
N ILE A 124 -0.38 -7.04 2.75
CA ILE A 124 0.00 -6.05 1.74
C ILE A 124 0.33 -6.76 0.44
N LYS A 125 -0.22 -6.25 -0.66
CA LYS A 125 -0.07 -6.83 -2.00
C LYS A 125 0.33 -5.75 -2.99
N ALA A 126 1.20 -6.10 -3.95
CA ALA A 126 1.48 -5.27 -5.11
C ALA A 126 0.67 -5.78 -6.30
N PHE A 127 0.21 -4.88 -7.15
CA PHE A 127 -0.48 -5.23 -8.37
C PHE A 127 0.26 -4.64 -9.58
N TYR A 128 0.79 -5.54 -10.41
CA TYR A 128 1.44 -5.20 -11.67
C TYR A 128 0.42 -5.31 -12.81
N HIS A 129 -0.06 -4.16 -13.29
CA HIS A 129 -1.20 -4.06 -14.22
C HIS A 129 -0.94 -4.64 -15.60
N GLU A 130 0.30 -4.83 -16.00
CA GLU A 130 0.63 -5.44 -17.28
C GLU A 130 0.42 -6.97 -17.32
N TYR A 131 0.07 -7.56 -16.18
CA TYR A 131 -0.20 -8.99 -16.05
C TYR A 131 -1.65 -9.22 -15.66
N PRO A 132 -2.24 -10.40 -15.97
CA PRO A 132 -3.53 -10.79 -15.40
C PRO A 132 -3.51 -10.75 -13.87
N MET A 133 -4.64 -10.48 -13.23
CA MET A 133 -4.72 -10.31 -11.78
C MET A 133 -4.17 -11.51 -11.01
N GLU A 134 -4.45 -12.73 -11.46
CA GLU A 134 -3.96 -13.96 -10.81
C GLU A 134 -2.43 -14.09 -10.85
N GLU A 135 -1.76 -13.41 -11.76
CA GLU A 135 -0.29 -13.38 -11.86
C GLU A 135 0.31 -12.10 -11.30
N GLY A 136 -0.36 -10.95 -11.51
CA GLY A 136 0.14 -9.62 -11.19
C GLY A 136 -0.14 -9.17 -9.76
N LEU A 137 -1.12 -9.76 -9.07
CA LEU A 137 -1.44 -9.43 -7.67
C LEU A 137 -0.67 -10.37 -6.76
N ILE A 138 0.36 -9.86 -6.09
CA ILE A 138 1.28 -10.67 -5.29
C ILE A 138 1.38 -10.15 -3.86
N GLU A 139 1.47 -11.07 -2.89
CA GLU A 139 1.71 -10.71 -1.50
C GLU A 139 3.15 -10.21 -1.32
N ILE A 140 3.33 -9.10 -0.61
CA ILE A 140 4.66 -8.51 -0.39
C ILE A 140 5.03 -8.35 1.08
N ALA A 141 4.05 -8.26 1.97
CA ALA A 141 4.28 -8.19 3.41
C ALA A 141 3.06 -8.69 4.18
N PRO A 142 3.24 -9.24 5.40
CA PRO A 142 2.13 -9.81 6.16
C PRO A 142 1.19 -8.77 6.77
N ASN A 143 1.66 -7.54 6.99
CA ASN A 143 0.88 -6.44 7.54
C ASN A 143 1.55 -5.09 7.24
N LEU A 144 0.84 -4.00 7.52
CA LEU A 144 1.31 -2.65 7.20
C LEU A 144 2.51 -2.23 8.07
N GLU A 145 2.54 -2.62 9.35
CA GLU A 145 3.65 -2.27 10.24
C GLU A 145 4.96 -2.87 9.71
N ASP A 146 4.95 -4.15 9.38
CA ASP A 146 6.12 -4.84 8.82
C ASP A 146 6.50 -4.28 7.46
N PHE A 147 5.50 -3.97 6.62
CA PHE A 147 5.76 -3.33 5.32
C PHE A 147 6.50 -2.01 5.50
N CYS A 148 5.98 -1.10 6.31
CA CYS A 148 6.59 0.21 6.52
C CYS A 148 7.97 0.11 7.17
N SER A 149 8.15 -0.79 8.13
CA SER A 149 9.45 -0.98 8.77
C SER A 149 10.51 -1.62 7.86
N SER A 150 10.08 -2.30 6.80
CA SER A 150 10.97 -2.92 5.81
C SER A 150 11.40 -1.97 4.69
N LEU A 151 10.75 -0.81 4.56
CA LEU A 151 11.08 0.16 3.52
C LEU A 151 12.48 0.73 3.75
N GLU A 152 13.26 0.77 2.70
CA GLU A 152 14.60 1.33 2.70
C GLU A 152 14.80 2.25 1.50
N ILE A 153 15.82 3.08 1.55
CA ILE A 153 16.16 3.96 0.42
C ILE A 153 16.46 3.11 -0.81
N TRP A 154 15.93 3.54 -1.95
CA TRP A 154 16.12 2.80 -3.20
C TRP A 154 17.59 2.73 -3.60
N THR A 155 18.04 1.55 -4.01
CA THR A 155 19.36 1.30 -4.57
C THR A 155 19.27 0.34 -5.75
N LEU A 156 20.36 0.22 -6.51
CA LEU A 156 20.41 -0.63 -7.70
C LEU A 156 20.53 -2.14 -7.42
N ARG A 157 20.71 -2.55 -6.17
CA ARG A 157 20.91 -3.97 -5.86
C ARG A 157 19.70 -4.88 -6.17
#